data_f12b381e785de597b1da5f98504fd1a5
#
_entry.id   f12b381e785de597b1da5f98504fd1a5
#
_cell.length_a   1.000
_cell.length_b   1.000
_cell.length_c   1.000
_cell.angle_alpha   90.00
_cell.angle_beta   90.00
_cell.angle_gamma   90.00
#
_symmetry.space_group_name_H-M   'P 1'
#
loop_
_entity.id
_entity.type
_entity.pdbx_description
1 polymer ?
#
loop_
_entity_poly.entity_id
_entity_poly.type
_entity_poly.pdbx_seq_one_letter_code
_entity_poly.pdbx_strand_id
1 'polypeptide(L)' 'MKIFVKAKPNAREEKVEKIDDSNYIVSVKELPIKGRANEAIRNALAVYFKTGSSCVKIVSGFSSRNKIIEISEL' A
#
# COMPACT_ATOMS: atom_id res chain seq x y z
N MET A 1 -0.32 -12.01 -6.47
CA MET A 1 0.71 -11.97 -5.42
C MET A 1 0.12 -11.28 -4.20
N LYS A 2 0.25 -11.91 -3.05
CA LYS A 2 -0.28 -11.34 -1.80
C LYS A 2 0.87 -10.87 -0.93
N ILE A 3 0.79 -9.64 -0.44
CA ILE A 3 1.82 -9.07 0.42
C ILE A 3 1.19 -8.50 1.69
N PHE A 4 2.02 -8.39 2.72
CA PHE A 4 1.65 -7.77 3.98
C PHE A 4 2.29 -6.39 4.04
N VAL A 5 1.47 -5.38 4.28
CA VAL A 5 1.91 -3.99 4.26
C VAL A 5 1.67 -3.34 5.61
N LYS A 6 2.71 -2.72 6.15
CA LYS A 6 2.58 -1.83 7.29
C LYS A 6 2.50 -0.41 6.76
N ALA A 7 1.37 0.25 6.99
CA ALA A 7 1.14 1.60 6.50
C ALA A 7 1.64 2.64 7.50
N LYS A 8 2.27 3.68 6.98
CA LYS A 8 2.68 4.86 7.77
C LYS A 8 2.04 6.10 7.14
N PRO A 9 0.79 6.42 7.52
CA PRO A 9 0.13 7.62 7.00
C PRO A 9 0.71 8.89 7.63
N ASN A 10 0.39 10.02 7.05
CA ASN A 10 0.86 11.33 7.51
C ASN A 10 2.38 11.41 7.58
N ALA A 11 3.06 10.80 6.63
CA ALA A 11 4.51 10.81 6.53
C ALA A 11 4.99 12.05 5.78
N ARG A 12 6.26 12.39 5.93
CA ARG A 12 6.84 13.54 5.23
C ARG A 12 7.02 13.28 3.75
N GLU A 13 7.24 12.01 3.38
CA GLU A 13 7.44 11.64 1.98
C GLU A 13 6.81 10.29 1.70
N GLU A 14 6.48 10.07 0.45
CA GLU A 14 5.97 8.78 0.00
C GLU A 14 7.14 7.84 -0.24
N LYS A 15 7.04 6.62 0.32
CA LYS A 15 8.13 5.66 0.23
C LYS A 15 7.59 4.25 0.34
N VAL A 16 8.11 3.35 -0.50
CA VAL A 16 7.84 1.92 -0.41
C VAL A 16 9.14 1.22 -0.05
N GLU A 17 9.13 0.51 1.08
CA GLU A 17 10.30 -0.22 1.57
C GLU A 17 10.00 -1.70 1.57
N LYS A 18 10.78 -2.47 0.84
CA LYS A 18 10.69 -3.93 0.83
C LYS A 18 11.50 -4.47 2.01
N ILE A 19 10.83 -5.19 2.92
CA ILE A 19 11.48 -5.82 4.06
C ILE A 19 11.92 -7.23 3.68
N ASP A 20 11.02 -7.99 3.06
CA ASP A 20 11.31 -9.29 2.46
C ASP A 20 10.31 -9.52 1.33
N ASP A 21 10.29 -10.73 0.77
CA ASP A 21 9.45 -11.02 -0.40
C ASP A 21 7.95 -10.80 -0.16
N SER A 22 7.51 -10.86 1.08
CA SER A 22 6.09 -10.76 1.42
C SER A 22 5.75 -9.56 2.30
N ASN A 23 6.73 -8.85 2.84
CA ASN A 23 6.50 -7.77 3.80
C ASN A 23 7.07 -6.45 3.30
N TYR A 24 6.23 -5.42 3.36
CA TYR A 24 6.56 -4.08 2.91
C TYR A 24 6.13 -3.04 3.92
N ILE A 25 6.82 -1.91 3.93
CA ILE A 25 6.39 -0.71 4.66
C ILE A 25 6.10 0.34 3.61
N VAL A 26 4.89 0.92 3.67
CA VAL A 26 4.48 1.97 2.73
C VAL A 26 4.16 3.23 3.51
N SER A 27 4.93 4.27 3.27
CA SER A 27 4.72 5.59 3.84
C SER A 27 4.00 6.47 2.83
N VAL A 28 2.95 7.16 3.26
CA VAL A 28 2.21 8.08 2.40
C VAL A 28 1.97 9.39 3.15
N LYS A 29 1.86 10.47 2.40
CA LYS A 29 1.63 11.81 2.98
C LYS A 29 0.21 11.98 3.47
N GLU A 30 -0.73 11.30 2.87
CA GLU A 30 -2.14 11.41 3.14
C GLU A 30 -2.50 10.93 4.55
N LEU A 31 -3.54 11.55 5.11
CA LEU A 31 -4.08 11.14 6.39
C LEU A 31 -4.97 9.91 6.22
N PRO A 32 -5.12 9.08 7.28
CA PRO A 32 -5.95 7.87 7.21
C PRO A 32 -7.43 8.19 7.39
N ILE A 33 -7.94 9.13 6.60
CA ILE A 33 -9.33 9.55 6.67
C ILE A 33 -9.97 9.41 5.29
N LYS A 34 -11.23 9.00 5.26
CA LYS A 34 -12.03 8.89 4.04
C LYS A 34 -11.34 8.10 2.93
N GLY A 35 -10.57 7.08 3.30
CA GLY A 35 -9.88 6.23 2.33
C GLY A 35 -8.70 6.88 1.61
N ARG A 36 -8.32 8.09 1.98
CA ARG A 36 -7.22 8.80 1.28
C ARG A 36 -5.89 8.07 1.39
N ALA A 37 -5.53 7.63 2.60
CA ALA A 37 -4.28 6.89 2.78
C ALA A 37 -4.32 5.55 2.04
N ASN A 38 -5.46 4.85 2.07
CA ASN A 38 -5.60 3.59 1.36
C ASN A 38 -5.39 3.75 -0.14
N GLU A 39 -5.96 4.79 -0.72
CA GLU A 39 -5.79 5.06 -2.14
C GLU A 39 -4.35 5.44 -2.47
N ALA A 40 -3.72 6.25 -1.62
CA ALA A 40 -2.31 6.62 -1.80
C ALA A 40 -1.40 5.39 -1.71
N ILE A 41 -1.69 4.47 -0.79
CA ILE A 41 -0.94 3.21 -0.67
C ILE A 41 -1.09 2.37 -1.93
N ARG A 42 -2.30 2.24 -2.45
CA ARG A 42 -2.53 1.51 -3.70
C ARG A 42 -1.74 2.12 -4.85
N ASN A 43 -1.78 3.45 -4.98
CA ASN A 43 -1.06 4.13 -6.05
C ASN A 43 0.46 3.97 -5.90
N ALA A 44 0.99 4.09 -4.69
CA ALA A 44 2.41 3.93 -4.43
C ALA A 44 2.89 2.52 -4.79
N LEU A 45 2.11 1.50 -4.42
CA LEU A 45 2.44 0.12 -4.74
C LEU A 45 2.32 -0.14 -6.24
N ALA A 46 1.34 0.46 -6.91
CA ALA A 46 1.20 0.31 -8.36
C ALA A 46 2.44 0.85 -9.09
N VAL A 47 2.94 2.00 -8.67
CA VAL A 47 4.18 2.55 -9.23
C VAL A 47 5.37 1.64 -8.94
N TYR A 48 5.48 1.17 -7.70
CA TYR A 48 6.59 0.31 -7.29
C TYR A 48 6.64 -0.99 -8.10
N PHE A 49 5.49 -1.62 -8.31
CA PHE A 49 5.39 -2.87 -9.05
C PHE A 49 5.18 -2.67 -10.55
N LYS A 50 5.18 -1.42 -11.01
CA LYS A 50 5.03 -1.06 -12.42
C LYS A 50 3.75 -1.61 -13.03
N THR A 51 2.64 -1.41 -12.33
CA THR A 51 1.33 -1.88 -12.76
C THR A 51 0.29 -0.77 -12.56
N GLY A 52 -0.93 -0.99 -12.99
CA GLY A 52 -2.03 -0.05 -12.76
C GLY A 52 -2.57 -0.18 -11.34
N SER A 53 -3.14 0.91 -10.82
CA SER A 53 -3.71 0.89 -9.47
C SER A 53 -4.89 -0.08 -9.36
N SER A 54 -5.56 -0.37 -10.46
CA SER A 54 -6.65 -1.37 -10.49
C SER A 54 -6.16 -2.79 -10.22
N CYS A 55 -4.85 -3.02 -10.39
CA CYS A 55 -4.24 -4.32 -10.09
C CYS A 55 -3.83 -4.47 -8.63
N VAL A 56 -3.97 -3.42 -7.83
CA VAL A 56 -3.61 -3.40 -6.41
C VAL A 56 -4.90 -3.32 -5.60
N LYS A 57 -5.16 -4.34 -4.80
CA LYS A 57 -6.41 -4.43 -4.04
C LYS A 57 -6.12 -4.67 -2.56
N ILE A 58 -6.72 -3.86 -1.70
CA ILE A 58 -6.64 -4.08 -0.26
C ILE A 58 -7.67 -5.16 0.08
N VAL A 59 -7.18 -6.28 0.59
CA VAL A 59 -8.02 -7.44 0.92
C VAL A 59 -8.50 -7.38 2.37
N SER A 60 -7.64 -6.87 3.25
CA SER A 60 -7.93 -6.83 4.68
C SER A 60 -7.20 -5.65 5.32
N GLY A 61 -7.71 -5.18 6.45
CA GLY A 61 -7.07 -4.12 7.21
C GLY A 61 -7.36 -2.72 6.70
N PHE A 62 -8.57 -2.47 6.16
CA PHE A 62 -8.92 -1.16 5.61
C PHE A 62 -8.74 -0.02 6.61
N SER A 63 -9.04 -0.27 7.87
CA SER A 63 -8.92 0.73 8.95
C SER A 63 -7.72 0.47 9.85
N SER A 64 -6.84 -0.43 9.45
CA SER A 64 -5.67 -0.82 10.23
C SER A 64 -4.40 -0.37 9.53
N ARG A 65 -3.34 -0.16 10.31
CA ARG A 65 -2.02 0.07 9.74
C ARG A 65 -1.41 -1.20 9.14
N ASN A 66 -1.89 -2.35 9.56
CA ASN A 66 -1.45 -3.63 9.02
C ASN A 66 -2.47 -4.09 8.00
N LYS A 67 -2.05 -4.19 6.74
CA LYS A 67 -2.94 -4.48 5.62
C LYS A 67 -2.46 -5.70 4.86
N ILE A 68 -3.41 -6.43 4.30
CA ILE A 68 -3.11 -7.50 3.35
C ILE A 68 -3.53 -6.98 1.99
N ILE A 69 -2.61 -7.03 1.05
CA ILE A 69 -2.82 -6.47 -0.29
C ILE A 69 -2.54 -7.53 -1.34
N GLU A 70 -3.47 -7.65 -2.29
CA GLU A 70 -3.34 -8.54 -3.43
C GLU A 70 -2.93 -7.73 -4.64
N ILE A 71 -1.88 -8.17 -5.31
CA ILE A 71 -1.41 -7.53 -6.54
C ILE A 71 -1.58 -8.53 -7.66
N SER A 72 -2.43 -8.17 -8.63
CA SER A 72 -2.70 -9.01 -9.78
C SER A 72 -1.62 -8.79 -10.83
N GLU A 73 -1.17 -9.86 -11.44
CA GLU A 73 -0.28 -9.76 -12.58
C GLU A 73 -1.12 -9.64 -13.85
N LEU A 74 -0.61 -8.84 -14.77
CA LEU A 74 -1.23 -8.68 -16.08
C LEU A 74 -0.72 -9.74 -17.06
#